data_6601d918f7c08bfaa2a4cec103f565e5
#
_entry.id   6601d918f7c08bfaa2a4cec103f565e5
#
_cell.length_a   1.000
_cell.length_b   1.000
_cell.length_c   1.000
_cell.angle_alpha   90.00
_cell.angle_beta   90.00
_cell.angle_gamma   90.00
#
_symmetry.space_group_name_H-M   'P 1'
#
loop_
_entity.id
_entity.type
_entity.pdbx_description
1 polymer ?
#
loop_
_entity_poly.entity_id
_entity_poly.type
_entity_poly.pdbx_seq_one_letter_code
_entity_poly.pdbx_strand_id
1 'polypeptide(L)'
;MHFKSLIKISFFQIFFLLFCKGLKANVDFTNEVRPILSEYCFHCHGPDKGTREAKLRLDISEGARRDLGGYSAVIPGKPEDSELVFRLHSDDKEELMPPPETGKRLSGKQKKILEDWIKQGAEYEEHWSFLPIDTASVPTQSPKAKSKHPVDRFLAKKLESEAYSFAQPTEKKT
;
A
#
# COMPACT_ATOMS: atom_id res chain seq x y z
N MET A 1 33.73 2.56 53.41
CA MET A 1 32.53 3.36 53.14
C MET A 1 32.06 3.02 51.73
N HIS A 2 31.04 2.15 51.59
CA HIS A 2 30.50 1.73 50.29
C HIS A 2 29.27 2.55 49.95
N PHE A 3 29.38 3.36 48.93
CA PHE A 3 28.27 4.14 48.38
C PHE A 3 27.47 3.25 47.41
N LYS A 4 26.39 2.62 47.88
CA LYS A 4 25.43 1.93 47.02
C LYS A 4 24.50 2.99 46.41
N SER A 5 24.79 3.45 45.22
CA SER A 5 23.84 4.24 44.43
C SER A 5 22.73 3.32 43.89
N LEU A 6 21.60 3.32 44.55
CA LEU A 6 20.37 2.69 44.07
C LEU A 6 19.76 3.60 43.02
N ILE A 7 19.87 3.18 41.76
CA ILE A 7 19.15 3.82 40.65
C ILE A 7 17.67 3.59 40.88
N LYS A 8 16.96 4.60 41.38
CA LYS A 8 15.50 4.60 41.42
C LYS A 8 14.98 4.82 40.02
N ILE A 9 14.80 3.74 39.26
CA ILE A 9 14.06 3.78 38.00
C ILE A 9 12.61 4.09 38.35
N SER A 10 12.14 5.28 37.99
CA SER A 10 10.76 5.70 38.22
C SER A 10 9.78 4.75 37.54
N PHE A 11 8.74 4.34 38.22
CA PHE A 11 7.65 3.51 37.68
C PHE A 11 7.06 4.12 36.36
N PHE A 12 7.18 5.43 36.20
CA PHE A 12 6.78 6.18 35.01
C PHE A 12 7.69 5.90 33.81
N GLN A 13 9.00 5.66 34.00
CA GLN A 13 9.90 5.32 32.90
C GLN A 13 9.69 3.88 32.40
N ILE A 14 9.36 2.95 33.30
CA ILE A 14 9.02 1.57 32.93
C ILE A 14 7.69 1.54 32.18
N PHE A 15 6.70 2.33 32.59
CA PHE A 15 5.41 2.45 31.91
C PHE A 15 5.55 3.04 30.50
N PHE A 16 6.42 4.03 30.31
CA PHE A 16 6.65 4.66 29.01
C PHE A 16 7.37 3.73 28.02
N LEU A 17 8.31 2.89 28.51
CA LEU A 17 9.00 1.89 27.67
C LEU A 17 8.11 0.73 27.24
N LEU A 18 7.08 0.40 28.01
CA LEU A 18 6.11 -0.65 27.67
C LEU A 18 5.04 -0.18 26.66
N PHE A 19 4.85 1.14 26.51
CA PHE A 19 3.85 1.71 25.59
C PHE A 19 4.40 2.06 24.21
N CYS A 20 5.70 2.03 24.01
CA CYS A 20 6.33 2.09 22.68
C CYS A 20 6.32 0.72 21.97
N LYS A 21 5.20 0.02 21.95
CA LYS A 21 4.93 -0.97 20.90
C LYS A 21 4.81 -0.18 19.61
N GLY A 22 5.86 -0.26 18.78
CA GLY A 22 5.96 0.47 17.53
C GLY A 22 4.63 0.40 16.78
N LEU A 23 4.08 1.55 16.45
CA LEU A 23 3.05 1.68 15.43
C LEU A 23 3.66 1.10 14.14
N LYS A 24 3.38 -0.19 13.87
CA LYS A 24 3.64 -0.73 12.53
C LYS A 24 2.74 0.07 11.61
N ALA A 25 3.33 0.80 10.68
CA ALA A 25 2.59 1.42 9.60
C ALA A 25 1.73 0.33 8.94
N ASN A 26 0.46 0.63 8.75
CA ASN A 26 -0.43 -0.26 8.02
C ASN A 26 0.03 -0.29 6.57
N VAL A 27 0.09 -1.48 5.98
CA VAL A 27 0.45 -1.64 4.57
C VAL A 27 -0.68 -1.07 3.72
N ASP A 28 -0.37 -0.13 2.85
CA ASP A 28 -1.32 0.52 1.95
C ASP A 28 -1.61 -0.40 0.75
N PHE A 29 -2.84 -0.88 0.66
CA PHE A 29 -3.22 -1.77 -0.44
C PHE A 29 -3.08 -1.09 -1.79
N THR A 30 -3.57 0.13 -1.93
CA THR A 30 -3.62 0.85 -3.21
C THR A 30 -2.22 1.25 -3.70
N ASN A 31 -1.35 1.71 -2.80
CA ASN A 31 -0.05 2.25 -3.16
C ASN A 31 1.11 1.24 -3.06
N GLU A 32 0.98 0.18 -2.27
CA GLU A 32 2.05 -0.79 -2.05
C GLU A 32 1.72 -2.19 -2.57
N VAL A 33 0.52 -2.74 -2.27
CA VAL A 33 0.15 -4.11 -2.62
C VAL A 33 -0.36 -4.25 -4.05
N ARG A 34 -1.35 -3.42 -4.42
CA ARG A 34 -1.96 -3.48 -5.76
C ARG A 34 -0.94 -3.34 -6.90
N PRO A 35 0.07 -2.45 -6.85
CA PRO A 35 1.10 -2.38 -7.88
C PRO A 35 1.90 -3.68 -8.03
N ILE A 36 2.22 -4.34 -6.90
CA ILE A 36 2.92 -5.64 -6.93
C ILE A 36 2.03 -6.70 -7.57
N LEU A 37 0.79 -6.83 -7.11
CA LEU A 37 -0.15 -7.82 -7.69
C LEU A 37 -0.41 -7.56 -9.16
N SER A 38 -0.55 -6.30 -9.57
CA SER A 38 -0.78 -5.90 -10.96
C SER A 38 0.40 -6.26 -11.86
N GLU A 39 1.61 -5.98 -11.43
CA GLU A 39 2.84 -6.22 -12.22
C GLU A 39 3.16 -7.71 -12.35
N TYR A 40 2.97 -8.47 -11.27
CA TYR A 40 3.50 -9.84 -11.17
C TYR A 40 2.43 -10.94 -11.25
N CYS A 41 1.14 -10.62 -10.99
CA CYS A 41 0.12 -11.65 -10.80
C CYS A 41 -1.10 -11.50 -11.70
N PHE A 42 -1.60 -10.27 -11.97
CA PHE A 42 -2.90 -10.06 -12.62
C PHE A 42 -2.95 -10.52 -14.07
N HIS A 43 -1.83 -10.70 -14.75
CA HIS A 43 -1.85 -11.26 -16.11
C HIS A 43 -2.48 -12.66 -16.12
N CYS A 44 -2.08 -13.52 -15.16
CA CYS A 44 -2.59 -14.89 -15.04
C CYS A 44 -3.66 -15.04 -13.95
N HIS A 45 -3.75 -14.14 -12.97
CA HIS A 45 -4.68 -14.22 -11.85
C HIS A 45 -5.49 -12.93 -11.66
N GLY A 46 -5.91 -12.34 -12.75
CA GLY A 46 -6.61 -11.06 -12.79
C GLY A 46 -8.00 -11.12 -13.42
N PRO A 47 -8.53 -9.97 -13.86
CA PRO A 47 -9.89 -9.84 -14.38
C PRO A 47 -10.07 -10.51 -15.76
N ASP A 48 -9.02 -10.61 -16.58
CA ASP A 48 -9.14 -11.17 -17.91
C ASP A 48 -9.38 -12.68 -17.88
N LYS A 49 -10.51 -13.10 -18.43
CA LYS A 49 -10.89 -14.51 -18.51
C LYS A 49 -10.07 -15.31 -19.53
N GLY A 50 -9.52 -14.61 -20.54
CA GLY A 50 -8.77 -15.24 -21.63
C GLY A 50 -7.38 -15.71 -21.20
N THR A 51 -6.76 -15.02 -20.25
CA THR A 51 -5.41 -15.33 -19.74
C THR A 51 -5.42 -15.93 -18.35
N ARG A 52 -6.63 -16.06 -17.73
CA ARG A 52 -6.74 -16.47 -16.33
C ARG A 52 -6.43 -17.95 -16.12
N GLU A 53 -5.44 -18.19 -15.28
CA GLU A 53 -5.04 -19.53 -14.88
C GLU A 53 -5.69 -19.94 -13.53
N ALA A 54 -5.85 -21.26 -13.33
CA ALA A 54 -6.39 -21.88 -12.12
C ALA A 54 -7.75 -21.29 -11.66
N LYS A 55 -8.45 -20.56 -12.51
CA LYS A 55 -9.66 -19.80 -12.17
C LYS A 55 -9.45 -18.85 -10.98
N LEU A 56 -8.20 -18.53 -10.60
CA LEU A 56 -7.86 -17.68 -9.47
C LEU A 56 -7.97 -16.19 -9.84
N ARG A 57 -8.50 -15.39 -8.91
CA ARG A 57 -8.59 -13.92 -9.00
C ARG A 57 -7.97 -13.28 -7.78
N LEU A 58 -6.79 -12.68 -7.97
CA LEU A 58 -6.09 -11.93 -6.92
C LEU A 58 -6.43 -10.44 -6.95
N ASP A 59 -7.19 -9.99 -7.93
CA ASP A 59 -7.63 -8.60 -8.08
C ASP A 59 -8.86 -8.27 -7.24
N ILE A 60 -9.55 -9.29 -6.71
CA ILE A 60 -10.72 -9.13 -5.82
C ILE A 60 -10.60 -10.04 -4.59
N SER A 61 -11.03 -9.51 -3.45
CA SER A 61 -10.99 -10.19 -2.15
C SER A 61 -11.64 -11.57 -2.17
N GLU A 62 -12.87 -11.67 -2.71
CA GLU A 62 -13.63 -12.92 -2.80
C GLU A 62 -12.87 -13.99 -3.59
N GLY A 63 -12.26 -13.60 -4.73
CA GLY A 63 -11.50 -14.51 -5.57
C GLY A 63 -10.23 -15.03 -4.93
N ALA A 64 -9.53 -14.18 -4.17
CA ALA A 64 -8.30 -14.53 -3.48
C ALA A 64 -8.52 -15.41 -2.25
N ARG A 65 -9.66 -15.22 -1.57
CA ARG A 65 -10.02 -15.92 -0.32
C ARG A 65 -10.85 -17.19 -0.53
N ARG A 66 -11.28 -17.45 -1.78
CA ARG A 66 -12.13 -18.62 -2.05
C ARG A 66 -11.38 -19.94 -1.81
N ASP A 67 -12.11 -20.98 -1.48
CA ASP A 67 -11.59 -22.35 -1.42
C ASP A 67 -11.21 -22.85 -2.82
N LEU A 68 -9.99 -23.31 -2.96
CA LEU A 68 -9.41 -23.87 -4.19
C LEU A 68 -9.28 -25.40 -4.14
N GLY A 69 -9.94 -26.05 -3.20
CA GLY A 69 -9.87 -27.50 -2.96
C GLY A 69 -9.14 -27.84 -1.67
N GLY A 70 -9.52 -27.17 -0.58
CA GLY A 70 -8.93 -27.34 0.76
C GLY A 70 -7.86 -26.34 1.12
N TYR A 71 -7.59 -25.34 0.26
CA TYR A 71 -6.65 -24.24 0.52
C TYR A 71 -7.16 -22.94 -0.14
N SER A 72 -6.63 -21.81 0.26
CA SER A 72 -6.94 -20.50 -0.32
C SER A 72 -5.66 -19.74 -0.65
N ALA A 73 -5.70 -18.94 -1.70
CA ALA A 73 -4.54 -18.14 -2.07
C ALA A 73 -4.18 -17.12 -0.97
N VAL A 74 -5.18 -16.53 -0.32
CA VAL A 74 -5.01 -15.56 0.76
C VAL A 74 -5.92 -15.92 1.92
N ILE A 75 -5.35 -16.14 3.10
CA ILE A 75 -6.06 -16.33 4.37
C ILE A 75 -5.76 -15.12 5.26
N PRO A 76 -6.75 -14.23 5.51
CA PRO A 76 -6.53 -13.02 6.30
C PRO A 76 -5.93 -13.30 7.68
N GLY A 77 -4.87 -12.57 8.02
CA GLY A 77 -4.15 -12.72 9.29
C GLY A 77 -3.17 -13.89 9.36
N LYS A 78 -3.13 -14.76 8.35
CA LYS A 78 -2.36 -16.00 8.35
C LYS A 78 -1.49 -16.15 7.09
N PRO A 79 -0.38 -15.43 7.00
CA PRO A 79 0.52 -15.54 5.85
C PRO A 79 1.09 -16.96 5.70
N GLU A 80 1.36 -17.65 6.80
CA GLU A 80 1.90 -19.03 6.82
C GLU A 80 0.93 -20.09 6.26
N ASP A 81 -0.38 -19.83 6.32
CA ASP A 81 -1.43 -20.72 5.79
C ASP A 81 -1.87 -20.29 4.37
N SER A 82 -1.32 -19.18 3.84
CA SER A 82 -1.71 -18.59 2.55
C SER A 82 -0.89 -19.20 1.42
N GLU A 83 -1.54 -19.83 0.45
CA GLU A 83 -0.89 -20.44 -0.72
C GLU A 83 -0.05 -19.43 -1.52
N LEU A 84 -0.48 -18.16 -1.58
CA LEU A 84 0.29 -17.09 -2.21
C LEU A 84 1.70 -17.02 -1.61
N VAL A 85 1.81 -17.00 -0.27
CA VAL A 85 3.11 -16.87 0.41
C VAL A 85 3.95 -18.14 0.17
N PHE A 86 3.35 -19.32 0.29
CA PHE A 86 4.04 -20.58 -0.01
C PHE A 86 4.67 -20.52 -1.41
N ARG A 87 3.90 -20.17 -2.43
CA ARG A 87 4.37 -20.12 -3.83
C ARG A 87 5.39 -19.03 -4.10
N LEU A 88 5.35 -17.93 -3.38
CA LEU A 88 6.38 -16.86 -3.50
C LEU A 88 7.76 -17.33 -3.01
N HIS A 89 7.80 -18.34 -2.10
CA HIS A 89 9.03 -18.82 -1.46
C HIS A 89 9.39 -20.26 -1.84
N SER A 90 8.61 -20.92 -2.70
CA SER A 90 8.91 -22.28 -3.13
C SER A 90 10.26 -22.35 -3.85
N ASP A 91 11.05 -23.37 -3.53
CA ASP A 91 12.28 -23.73 -4.25
C ASP A 91 11.97 -24.60 -5.47
N ASP A 92 10.76 -25.17 -5.55
CA ASP A 92 10.28 -25.91 -6.70
C ASP A 92 9.84 -24.94 -7.80
N LYS A 93 10.45 -25.09 -8.98
CA LYS A 93 10.18 -24.24 -10.13
C LYS A 93 8.75 -24.38 -10.68
N GLU A 94 8.12 -25.53 -10.47
CA GLU A 94 6.74 -25.77 -10.90
C GLU A 94 5.71 -25.12 -9.97
N GLU A 95 6.10 -24.88 -8.72
CA GLU A 95 5.25 -24.23 -7.73
C GLU A 95 5.54 -22.74 -7.58
N LEU A 96 6.77 -22.31 -7.90
CA LEU A 96 7.22 -20.94 -7.72
C LEU A 96 6.37 -19.95 -8.54
N MET A 97 5.92 -18.90 -7.88
CA MET A 97 5.18 -17.80 -8.53
C MET A 97 5.89 -16.44 -8.37
N PRO A 98 5.97 -15.64 -9.43
CA PRO A 98 5.63 -15.95 -10.83
C PRO A 98 6.51 -17.07 -11.41
N PRO A 99 5.99 -17.82 -12.40
CA PRO A 99 6.76 -18.90 -13.04
C PRO A 99 8.07 -18.38 -13.63
N PRO A 100 9.18 -19.12 -13.50
CA PRO A 100 10.51 -18.69 -13.94
C PRO A 100 10.59 -18.26 -15.41
N GLU A 101 9.81 -18.88 -16.28
CA GLU A 101 9.75 -18.60 -17.72
C GLU A 101 9.19 -17.21 -18.04
N THR A 102 8.47 -16.57 -17.12
CA THR A 102 7.99 -15.21 -17.29
C THR A 102 9.10 -14.16 -17.19
N GLY A 103 10.27 -14.54 -16.67
CA GLY A 103 11.37 -13.63 -16.36
C GLY A 103 11.09 -12.66 -15.22
N LYS A 104 9.91 -12.73 -14.60
CA LYS A 104 9.50 -11.85 -13.49
C LYS A 104 9.92 -12.44 -12.15
N ARG A 105 10.47 -11.61 -11.28
CA ARG A 105 10.83 -12.03 -9.91
C ARG A 105 10.53 -10.89 -8.92
N LEU A 106 9.87 -11.22 -7.83
CA LEU A 106 9.68 -10.30 -6.73
C LEU A 106 10.97 -10.16 -5.92
N SER A 107 11.30 -8.94 -5.54
CA SER A 107 12.34 -8.67 -4.54
C SER A 107 11.89 -9.12 -3.14
N GLY A 108 12.84 -9.35 -2.24
CA GLY A 108 12.53 -9.69 -0.84
C GLY A 108 11.64 -8.63 -0.15
N LYS A 109 11.82 -7.34 -0.51
CA LYS A 109 10.96 -6.25 -0.02
C LYS A 109 9.52 -6.40 -0.49
N GLN A 110 9.29 -6.72 -1.77
CA GLN A 110 7.94 -6.90 -2.31
C GLN A 110 7.24 -8.13 -1.71
N LYS A 111 7.95 -9.25 -1.53
CA LYS A 111 7.42 -10.43 -0.83
C LYS A 111 6.99 -10.07 0.59
N LYS A 112 7.84 -9.34 1.31
CA LYS A 112 7.56 -8.89 2.67
C LYS A 112 6.34 -7.97 2.76
N ILE A 113 6.11 -7.08 1.79
CA ILE A 113 4.91 -6.24 1.72
C ILE A 113 3.66 -7.11 1.62
N LEU A 114 3.65 -8.12 0.75
CA LEU A 114 2.51 -9.04 0.60
C LEU A 114 2.25 -9.85 1.88
N GLU A 115 3.31 -10.35 2.53
CA GLU A 115 3.20 -11.07 3.80
C GLU A 115 2.64 -10.18 4.92
N ASP A 116 3.19 -8.95 5.06
CA ASP A 116 2.73 -8.01 6.08
C ASP A 116 1.28 -7.56 5.82
N TRP A 117 0.89 -7.38 4.56
CA TRP A 117 -0.50 -7.11 4.17
C TRP A 117 -1.43 -8.26 4.59
N ILE A 118 -1.08 -9.52 4.26
CA ILE A 118 -1.87 -10.68 4.67
C ILE A 118 -1.97 -10.76 6.19
N LYS A 119 -0.85 -10.56 6.88
CA LYS A 119 -0.79 -10.56 8.35
C LYS A 119 -1.67 -9.50 8.99
N GLN A 120 -1.87 -8.38 8.32
CA GLN A 120 -2.71 -7.27 8.78
C GLN A 120 -4.19 -7.45 8.42
N GLY A 121 -4.57 -8.57 7.80
CA GLY A 121 -5.97 -8.89 7.48
C GLY A 121 -6.28 -8.93 6.00
N ALA A 122 -5.29 -8.70 5.14
CA ALA A 122 -5.43 -8.75 3.67
C ALA A 122 -6.62 -7.90 3.17
N GLU A 123 -6.77 -6.69 3.72
CA GLU A 123 -7.86 -5.80 3.30
C GLU A 123 -7.62 -5.30 1.88
N TYR A 124 -8.68 -5.42 1.06
CA TYR A 124 -8.72 -4.91 -0.31
C TYR A 124 -9.40 -3.56 -0.32
N GLU A 125 -8.81 -2.62 -1.02
CA GLU A 125 -9.44 -1.33 -1.26
C GLU A 125 -10.01 -1.29 -2.68
N GLU A 126 -11.21 -0.73 -2.81
CA GLU A 126 -11.79 -0.47 -4.11
C GLU A 126 -10.94 0.57 -4.86
N HIS A 127 -10.80 0.37 -6.17
CA HIS A 127 -10.02 1.32 -6.96
C HIS A 127 -10.67 2.70 -6.92
N TRP A 128 -9.88 3.73 -6.66
CA TRP A 128 -10.35 5.11 -6.48
C TRP A 128 -11.30 5.61 -7.59
N SER A 129 -11.14 5.11 -8.82
CA SER A 129 -11.99 5.51 -9.95
C SER A 129 -13.43 5.01 -9.86
N PHE A 130 -13.72 4.05 -8.97
CA PHE A 130 -15.05 3.52 -8.71
C PHE A 130 -15.65 4.08 -7.42
N LEU A 131 -14.85 4.77 -6.62
CA LEU A 131 -15.36 5.42 -5.41
C LEU A 131 -16.16 6.68 -5.79
N PRO A 132 -17.22 7.00 -5.05
CA PRO A 132 -17.88 8.28 -5.19
C PRO A 132 -16.88 9.42 -5.08
N ILE A 133 -17.00 10.41 -5.96
CA ILE A 133 -16.14 11.60 -5.89
C ILE A 133 -16.46 12.32 -4.59
N ASP A 134 -15.48 12.33 -3.69
CA ASP A 134 -15.57 13.16 -2.51
C ASP A 134 -15.43 14.64 -2.91
N THR A 135 -16.38 15.46 -2.48
CA THR A 135 -16.34 16.90 -2.77
C THR A 135 -15.22 17.54 -1.96
N ALA A 136 -14.06 17.65 -2.57
CA ALA A 136 -12.96 18.37 -1.97
C ALA A 136 -13.39 19.82 -1.69
N SER A 137 -13.26 20.26 -0.45
CA SER A 137 -13.50 21.65 -0.10
C SER A 137 -12.51 22.56 -0.84
N VAL A 138 -13.04 23.48 -1.66
CA VAL A 138 -12.19 24.42 -2.39
C VAL A 138 -11.42 25.29 -1.37
N PRO A 139 -10.09 25.35 -1.44
CA PRO A 139 -9.30 26.16 -0.51
C PRO A 139 -9.76 27.62 -0.48
N THR A 140 -9.62 28.26 0.66
CA THR A 140 -9.80 29.73 0.74
C THR A 140 -8.85 30.41 -0.22
N GLN A 141 -9.29 31.55 -0.79
CA GLN A 141 -8.45 32.27 -1.74
C GLN A 141 -7.17 32.75 -1.05
N SER A 142 -6.03 32.34 -1.57
CA SER A 142 -4.74 32.91 -1.15
C SER A 142 -4.59 34.34 -1.67
N PRO A 143 -4.01 35.25 -0.88
CA PRO A 143 -3.65 36.60 -1.36
C PRO A 143 -2.72 36.58 -2.59
N LYS A 144 -1.98 35.51 -2.79
CA LYS A 144 -1.08 35.31 -3.94
C LYS A 144 -1.79 34.78 -5.18
N ALA A 145 -3.01 34.24 -5.06
CA ALA A 145 -3.81 33.77 -6.19
C ALA A 145 -4.52 34.99 -6.85
N LYS A 146 -4.09 35.32 -8.05
CA LYS A 146 -4.71 36.40 -8.85
C LYS A 146 -6.11 36.07 -9.35
N SER A 147 -6.49 34.79 -9.38
CA SER A 147 -7.76 34.30 -9.89
C SER A 147 -8.65 33.75 -8.77
N LYS A 148 -9.98 33.93 -8.94
CA LYS A 148 -11.01 33.37 -8.06
C LYS A 148 -11.43 31.94 -8.48
N HIS A 149 -10.91 31.43 -9.60
CA HIS A 149 -11.30 30.14 -10.12
C HIS A 149 -10.87 29.02 -9.14
N PRO A 150 -11.73 28.02 -8.88
CA PRO A 150 -11.42 26.94 -7.93
C PRO A 150 -10.10 26.22 -8.21
N VAL A 151 -9.81 25.92 -9.48
CA VAL A 151 -8.56 25.25 -9.89
C VAL A 151 -7.34 26.08 -9.50
N ASP A 152 -7.38 27.41 -9.71
CA ASP A 152 -6.27 28.28 -9.36
C ASP A 152 -6.05 28.37 -7.84
N ARG A 153 -7.10 28.17 -7.04
CA ARG A 153 -6.96 28.10 -5.57
C ARG A 153 -6.23 26.85 -5.13
N PHE A 154 -6.54 25.69 -5.73
CA PHE A 154 -5.80 24.46 -5.46
C PHE A 154 -4.35 24.57 -5.89
N LEU A 155 -4.11 25.12 -7.07
CA LEU A 155 -2.77 25.34 -7.59
C LEU A 155 -1.97 26.31 -6.72
N ALA A 156 -2.57 27.44 -6.32
CA ALA A 156 -1.95 28.42 -5.42
C ALA A 156 -1.54 27.78 -4.09
N LYS A 157 -2.45 27.01 -3.48
CA LYS A 157 -2.18 26.30 -2.22
C LYS A 157 -0.99 25.33 -2.38
N LYS A 158 -0.94 24.59 -3.50
CA LYS A 158 0.17 23.66 -3.76
C LYS A 158 1.49 24.40 -3.98
N LEU A 159 1.49 25.45 -4.80
CA LEU A 159 2.68 26.26 -5.03
C LEU A 159 3.22 26.88 -3.73
N GLU A 160 2.33 27.40 -2.87
CA GLU A 160 2.72 27.96 -1.57
C GLU A 160 3.35 26.89 -0.65
N SER A 161 2.80 25.68 -0.63
CA SER A 161 3.37 24.59 0.19
C SER A 161 4.78 24.18 -0.25
N GLU A 162 5.13 24.43 -1.50
CA GLU A 162 6.45 24.14 -2.09
C GLU A 162 7.34 25.41 -2.20
N ALA A 163 6.93 26.51 -1.58
CA ALA A 163 7.61 27.81 -1.64
C ALA A 163 7.75 28.41 -3.05
N TYR A 164 6.85 28.05 -3.96
CA TYR A 164 6.77 28.64 -5.30
C TYR A 164 5.66 29.68 -5.41
N SER A 165 5.67 30.41 -6.52
CA SER A 165 4.62 31.36 -6.88
C SER A 165 4.27 31.22 -8.37
N PHE A 166 3.12 31.78 -8.77
CA PHE A 166 2.78 31.87 -10.20
C PHE A 166 3.82 32.71 -10.96
N ALA A 167 4.14 32.26 -12.16
CA ALA A 167 4.94 33.05 -13.07
C ALA A 167 4.26 34.40 -13.42
N GLN A 168 5.05 35.40 -13.74
CA GLN A 168 4.49 36.67 -14.26
C GLN A 168 3.89 36.43 -15.66
N PRO A 169 2.75 37.11 -15.97
CA PRO A 169 2.21 37.07 -17.32
C PRO A 169 3.25 37.55 -18.33
N THR A 170 3.42 36.80 -19.39
CA THR A 170 4.25 37.22 -20.54
C THR A 170 3.44 38.13 -21.45
N GLU A 171 4.06 39.17 -21.97
CA GLU A 171 3.44 40.00 -23.02
C GLU A 171 3.25 39.14 -24.28
N LYS A 172 2.08 39.34 -24.94
CA LYS A 172 1.78 38.72 -26.20
C LYS A 172 2.74 39.30 -27.24
N LYS A 173 3.69 38.52 -27.73
CA LYS A 173 4.46 38.94 -28.92
C LYS A 173 3.49 39.01 -30.10
N THR A 174 3.27 40.20 -30.61
CA THR A 174 2.62 40.46 -31.91
C THR A 174 3.54 40.07 -33.06
#